data_162fde8ec1fda2af166c680bdc828a29
#
_entry.id   162fde8ec1fda2af166c680bdc828a29
#
_cell.length_a   1.000
_cell.length_b   1.000
_cell.length_c   1.000
_cell.angle_alpha   90.00
_cell.angle_beta   90.00
_cell.angle_gamma   90.00
#
_symmetry.space_group_name_H-M   'P 1'
#
loop_
_entity.id
_entity.type
_entity.pdbx_description
1 polymer ?
#
loop_
_entity_poly.entity_id
_entity_poly.type
_entity_poly.pdbx_seq_one_letter_code
_entity_poly.pdbx_strand_id
1 'polypeptide(L)'
;LGFMPGNLDLASLPSRGVVSDEFAAAAKIMTLVNPHDTSAPLDHRARSWLQANCAHCHRFQGGGSGAFRVNIETAAADTLLDSKPLQGDFGLPEARVVAPGAPERSTLYYRIAKSGPGRMPQLGSSTTDVTGLQLLWDWIAAKPFTPPTEPSVATLGD
;
A
#
# COMPACT_ATOMS: atom_id res chain seq x y z
N LEU A 1 -11.71 -8.27 0.52
CA LEU A 1 -11.44 -9.10 -0.67
C LEU A 1 -11.71 -8.23 -1.90
N GLY A 2 -10.68 -7.55 -2.40
CA GLY A 2 -10.76 -6.84 -3.68
C GLY A 2 -10.80 -7.86 -4.82
N PHE A 3 -11.77 -7.74 -5.72
CA PHE A 3 -11.74 -8.49 -6.96
C PHE A 3 -10.55 -7.99 -7.79
N MET A 4 -9.61 -8.88 -8.07
CA MET A 4 -8.51 -8.58 -8.99
C MET A 4 -9.05 -8.62 -10.42
N PRO A 5 -8.85 -7.57 -11.23
CA PRO A 5 -9.31 -7.58 -12.62
C PRO A 5 -8.79 -8.76 -13.45
N GLY A 6 -7.63 -9.32 -13.09
CA GLY A 6 -7.09 -10.52 -13.73
C GLY A 6 -7.90 -11.81 -13.50
N ASN A 7 -8.81 -11.83 -12.51
CA ASN A 7 -9.68 -12.96 -12.23
C ASN A 7 -11.09 -12.80 -12.86
N LEU A 8 -11.36 -11.64 -13.42
CA LEU A 8 -12.58 -11.35 -14.17
C LEU A 8 -12.20 -11.19 -15.64
N ASP A 9 -12.74 -12.04 -16.50
CA ASP A 9 -12.72 -11.79 -17.93
C ASP A 9 -13.66 -10.61 -18.26
N LEU A 10 -13.13 -9.40 -17.99
CA LEU A 10 -13.86 -8.15 -18.23
C LEU A 10 -14.30 -8.03 -19.70
N ALA A 11 -13.58 -8.67 -20.63
CA ALA A 11 -13.89 -8.64 -22.05
C ALA A 11 -15.19 -9.38 -22.38
N SER A 12 -15.57 -10.40 -21.60
CA SER A 12 -16.82 -11.16 -21.82
C SER A 12 -18.04 -10.56 -21.12
N LEU A 13 -17.87 -9.62 -20.18
CA LEU A 13 -18.98 -9.09 -19.40
C LEU A 13 -19.99 -8.25 -20.20
N PRO A 14 -19.58 -7.41 -21.18
CA PRO A 14 -20.52 -6.69 -22.02
C PRO A 14 -21.41 -7.64 -22.83
N SER A 15 -20.83 -8.65 -23.46
CA SER A 15 -21.60 -9.63 -24.26
C SER A 15 -22.59 -10.45 -23.42
N ARG A 16 -22.39 -10.51 -22.11
CA ARG A 16 -23.28 -11.16 -21.14
C ARG A 16 -24.31 -10.21 -20.53
N GLY A 17 -24.31 -8.94 -20.94
CA GLY A 17 -25.22 -7.90 -20.41
C GLY A 17 -24.96 -7.51 -18.95
N VAL A 18 -23.76 -7.81 -18.40
CA VAL A 18 -23.42 -7.53 -17.01
C VAL A 18 -22.94 -6.09 -16.83
N VAL A 19 -22.23 -5.57 -17.83
CA VAL A 19 -21.73 -4.18 -17.84
C VAL A 19 -21.86 -3.60 -19.26
N SER A 20 -21.84 -2.26 -19.40
CA SER A 20 -21.78 -1.62 -20.70
C SER A 20 -20.39 -1.71 -21.34
N ASP A 21 -20.31 -1.60 -22.67
CA ASP A 21 -19.04 -1.52 -23.40
C ASP A 21 -18.19 -0.34 -22.94
N GLU A 22 -18.82 0.80 -22.63
CA GLU A 22 -18.17 2.00 -22.11
C GLU A 22 -17.52 1.74 -20.74
N PHE A 23 -18.23 1.06 -19.84
CA PHE A 23 -17.68 0.66 -18.54
C PHE A 23 -16.50 -0.31 -18.71
N ALA A 24 -16.61 -1.30 -19.57
CA ALA A 24 -15.52 -2.26 -19.82
C ALA A 24 -14.30 -1.59 -20.43
N ALA A 25 -14.46 -0.60 -21.30
CA ALA A 25 -13.39 0.19 -21.88
C ALA A 25 -12.70 1.07 -20.80
N ALA A 26 -13.47 1.73 -19.93
CA ALA A 26 -12.96 2.51 -18.83
C ALA A 26 -12.21 1.65 -17.81
N ALA A 27 -12.70 0.45 -17.50
CA ALA A 27 -12.07 -0.47 -16.56
C ALA A 27 -10.71 -1.02 -17.05
N LYS A 28 -10.45 -1.03 -18.37
CA LYS A 28 -9.13 -1.39 -18.92
C LYS A 28 -8.00 -0.43 -18.58
N ILE A 29 -8.31 0.79 -18.16
CA ILE A 29 -7.32 1.80 -17.79
C ILE A 29 -6.65 1.46 -16.45
N MET A 30 -7.26 0.58 -15.64
CA MET A 30 -6.77 0.20 -14.31
C MET A 30 -6.21 -1.23 -14.32
N THR A 31 -5.10 -1.42 -15.01
CA THR A 31 -4.47 -2.75 -15.11
C THR A 31 -3.72 -3.08 -13.82
N LEU A 32 -4.32 -3.90 -12.96
CA LEU A 32 -3.58 -4.54 -11.88
C LEU A 32 -2.77 -5.71 -12.46
N VAL A 33 -1.56 -5.88 -11.94
CA VAL A 33 -0.73 -7.05 -12.25
C VAL A 33 -0.85 -8.08 -11.14
N ASN A 34 -0.56 -9.35 -11.45
CA ASN A 34 -0.45 -10.37 -10.41
C ASN A 34 0.74 -10.02 -9.49
N PRO A 35 0.53 -9.78 -8.18
CA PRO A 35 1.64 -9.46 -7.26
C PRO A 35 2.72 -10.53 -7.18
N HIS A 36 2.38 -11.78 -7.52
CA HIS A 36 3.30 -12.93 -7.48
C HIS A 36 4.03 -13.18 -8.81
N ASP A 37 3.68 -12.46 -9.87
CA ASP A 37 4.36 -12.56 -11.16
C ASP A 37 5.67 -11.75 -11.11
N THR A 38 6.77 -12.45 -10.90
CA THR A 38 8.10 -11.83 -10.80
C THR A 38 8.61 -11.21 -12.10
N SER A 39 7.97 -11.48 -13.24
CA SER A 39 8.28 -10.82 -14.51
C SER A 39 7.74 -9.38 -14.59
N ALA A 40 6.74 -9.06 -13.77
CA ALA A 40 6.17 -7.72 -13.70
C ALA A 40 7.04 -6.78 -12.81
N PRO A 41 7.10 -5.48 -13.12
CA PRO A 41 7.86 -4.51 -12.32
C PRO A 41 7.46 -4.51 -10.85
N LEU A 42 8.45 -4.44 -9.95
CA LEU A 42 8.26 -4.50 -8.50
C LEU A 42 7.25 -3.46 -7.99
N ASP A 43 7.32 -2.21 -8.48
CA ASP A 43 6.38 -1.15 -8.07
C ASP A 43 4.94 -1.48 -8.48
N HIS A 44 4.71 -1.99 -9.68
CA HIS A 44 3.38 -2.39 -10.13
C HIS A 44 2.83 -3.55 -9.30
N ARG A 45 3.66 -4.52 -8.95
CA ARG A 45 3.29 -5.66 -8.10
C ARG A 45 2.89 -5.20 -6.70
N ALA A 46 3.72 -4.36 -6.07
CA ALA A 46 3.45 -3.83 -4.73
C ALA A 46 2.20 -2.95 -4.71
N ARG A 47 2.03 -2.06 -5.68
CA ARG A 47 0.83 -1.21 -5.79
C ARG A 47 -0.43 -2.03 -6.07
N SER A 48 -0.35 -3.09 -6.87
CA SER A 48 -1.46 -4.01 -7.10
C SER A 48 -1.85 -4.77 -5.82
N TRP A 49 -0.86 -5.20 -5.03
CA TRP A 49 -1.10 -5.82 -3.73
C TRP A 49 -1.77 -4.84 -2.75
N LEU A 50 -1.28 -3.61 -2.68
CA LEU A 50 -1.85 -2.54 -1.84
C LEU A 50 -3.27 -2.16 -2.29
N GLN A 51 -3.52 -2.09 -3.59
CA GLN A 51 -4.86 -1.87 -4.13
C GLN A 51 -5.84 -2.92 -3.65
N ALA A 52 -5.47 -4.20 -3.74
CA ALA A 52 -6.37 -5.30 -3.38
C ALA A 52 -6.65 -5.39 -1.88
N ASN A 53 -5.66 -5.07 -1.03
CA ASN A 53 -5.73 -5.33 0.41
C ASN A 53 -6.01 -4.07 1.25
N CYS A 54 -5.75 -2.88 0.75
CA CYS A 54 -5.74 -1.65 1.54
C CYS A 54 -6.58 -0.51 0.96
N ALA A 55 -6.68 -0.39 -0.38
CA ALA A 55 -7.28 0.76 -1.03
C ALA A 55 -8.78 0.92 -0.76
N HIS A 56 -9.50 -0.14 -0.41
CA HIS A 56 -10.92 -0.04 -0.05
C HIS A 56 -11.16 0.89 1.16
N CYS A 57 -10.16 1.02 2.07
CA CYS A 57 -10.19 1.97 3.18
C CYS A 57 -9.24 3.17 2.96
N HIS A 58 -8.04 2.94 2.40
CA HIS A 58 -7.00 3.96 2.23
C HIS A 58 -7.03 4.61 0.84
N ARG A 59 -8.10 5.33 0.58
CA ARG A 59 -8.34 6.15 -0.62
C ARG A 59 -9.08 7.43 -0.24
N PHE A 60 -9.21 8.36 -1.16
CA PHE A 60 -10.04 9.56 -0.93
C PHE A 60 -11.47 9.14 -0.56
N GLN A 61 -12.00 9.71 0.51
CA GLN A 61 -13.32 9.35 1.07
C GLN A 61 -13.48 7.86 1.45
N GLY A 62 -12.38 7.14 1.64
CA GLY A 62 -12.39 5.81 2.23
C GLY A 62 -12.56 5.86 3.75
N GLY A 63 -12.88 4.72 4.37
CA GLY A 63 -13.12 4.62 5.82
C GLY A 63 -11.84 4.58 6.68
N GLY A 64 -10.65 4.63 6.09
CA GLY A 64 -9.39 4.61 6.82
C GLY A 64 -9.07 5.94 7.49
N SER A 65 -8.61 5.92 8.75
CA SER A 65 -8.23 7.11 9.52
C SER A 65 -6.86 7.68 9.13
N GLY A 66 -6.04 6.97 8.36
CA GLY A 66 -4.77 7.45 7.85
C GLY A 66 -4.94 8.37 6.64
N ALA A 67 -4.17 9.45 6.57
CA ALA A 67 -4.23 10.39 5.44
C ALA A 67 -3.65 9.82 4.14
N PHE A 68 -2.84 8.77 4.21
CA PHE A 68 -2.19 8.18 3.05
C PHE A 68 -3.18 7.41 2.16
N ARG A 69 -2.85 7.32 0.88
CA ARG A 69 -3.68 6.70 -0.16
C ARG A 69 -2.89 5.68 -0.94
N VAL A 70 -3.49 4.53 -1.20
CA VAL A 70 -2.82 3.42 -1.90
C VAL A 70 -3.63 2.89 -3.09
N ASN A 71 -4.72 3.58 -3.46
CA ASN A 71 -5.45 3.23 -4.68
C ASN A 71 -4.57 3.48 -5.90
N ILE A 72 -4.70 2.62 -6.89
CA ILE A 72 -3.78 2.54 -8.04
C ILE A 72 -3.77 3.83 -8.88
N GLU A 73 -4.87 4.57 -8.90
CA GLU A 73 -5.03 5.82 -9.63
C GLU A 73 -4.30 7.00 -8.97
N THR A 74 -3.96 6.88 -7.68
CA THR A 74 -3.29 7.97 -6.98
C THR A 74 -1.86 8.12 -7.48
N ALA A 75 -1.52 9.31 -7.95
CA ALA A 75 -0.14 9.62 -8.35
C ALA A 75 0.81 9.44 -7.16
N ALA A 76 2.05 9.04 -7.43
CA ALA A 76 3.04 8.75 -6.37
C ALA A 76 3.23 9.93 -5.41
N ALA A 77 3.22 11.17 -5.90
CA ALA A 77 3.35 12.39 -5.10
C ALA A 77 2.16 12.62 -4.15
N ASP A 78 0.97 12.11 -4.50
CA ASP A 78 -0.27 12.33 -3.76
C ASP A 78 -0.60 11.21 -2.78
N THR A 79 0.23 10.15 -2.74
CA THR A 79 -0.01 8.99 -1.87
C THR A 79 0.17 9.30 -0.40
N LEU A 80 0.95 10.31 -0.03
CA LEU A 80 1.33 10.66 1.34
C LEU A 80 1.97 9.50 2.12
N LEU A 81 2.56 8.53 1.41
CA LEU A 81 3.18 7.35 2.05
C LEU A 81 4.39 7.71 2.90
N ASP A 82 5.18 8.73 2.53
CA ASP A 82 6.31 9.22 3.32
C ASP A 82 5.89 10.19 4.45
N SER A 83 4.64 10.15 4.88
CA SER A 83 4.16 10.96 5.99
C SER A 83 4.41 10.30 7.35
N LYS A 84 4.41 11.12 8.42
CA LYS A 84 4.41 10.59 9.78
C LYS A 84 3.12 9.82 10.05
N PRO A 85 3.18 8.69 10.79
CA PRO A 85 1.98 7.93 11.12
C PRO A 85 1.12 8.70 12.13
N LEU A 86 -0.19 8.81 11.85
CA LEU A 86 -1.15 9.52 12.72
C LEU A 86 -1.68 8.61 13.85
N GLN A 87 -1.59 7.30 13.71
CA GLN A 87 -2.18 6.29 14.62
C GLN A 87 -1.10 5.50 15.37
N GLY A 88 -0.09 6.22 15.87
CA GLY A 88 1.03 5.63 16.61
C GLY A 88 2.15 5.08 15.72
N ASP A 89 3.35 5.19 16.23
CA ASP A 89 4.60 4.79 15.57
C ASP A 89 5.15 3.44 16.06
N PHE A 90 4.52 2.84 17.08
CA PHE A 90 4.94 1.56 17.71
C PHE A 90 6.34 1.60 18.30
N GLY A 91 6.87 2.78 18.64
CA GLY A 91 8.23 2.95 19.11
C GLY A 91 9.31 2.77 18.02
N LEU A 92 8.93 2.78 16.76
CA LEU A 92 9.88 2.72 15.65
C LEU A 92 10.59 4.08 15.53
N PRO A 93 11.92 4.12 15.48
CA PRO A 93 12.66 5.37 15.37
C PRO A 93 12.38 6.06 14.05
N GLU A 94 12.12 7.36 14.07
CA GLU A 94 11.83 8.16 12.86
C GLU A 94 10.80 7.52 11.93
N ALA A 95 9.72 6.94 12.53
CA ALA A 95 8.71 6.20 11.82
C ALA A 95 8.03 7.03 10.72
N ARG A 96 7.79 6.39 9.58
CA ARG A 96 6.95 6.88 8.49
C ARG A 96 5.87 5.85 8.18
N VAL A 97 4.83 6.23 7.47
CA VAL A 97 3.89 5.22 6.93
C VAL A 97 4.67 4.26 6.04
N VAL A 98 5.45 4.78 5.09
CA VAL A 98 6.50 4.09 4.35
C VAL A 98 7.77 4.92 4.45
N ALA A 99 8.79 4.43 5.13
CA ALA A 99 10.10 5.06 5.20
C ALA A 99 10.93 4.58 3.99
N PRO A 100 11.22 5.44 3.01
CA PRO A 100 11.95 5.03 1.81
C PRO A 100 13.30 4.40 2.16
N GLY A 101 13.59 3.22 1.59
CA GLY A 101 14.82 2.47 1.83
C GLY A 101 14.94 1.81 3.22
N ALA A 102 13.91 1.95 4.09
CA ALA A 102 13.96 1.47 5.47
C ALA A 102 12.64 0.77 5.88
N PRO A 103 12.41 -0.47 5.45
CA PRO A 103 11.20 -1.22 5.79
C PRO A 103 10.97 -1.34 7.29
N GLU A 104 12.03 -1.47 8.09
CA GLU A 104 12.01 -1.58 9.55
C GLU A 104 11.49 -0.32 10.26
N ARG A 105 11.46 0.82 9.58
CA ARG A 105 10.91 2.09 10.07
C ARG A 105 9.53 2.39 9.51
N SER A 106 8.99 1.48 8.71
CA SER A 106 7.72 1.65 8.00
C SER A 106 6.55 1.07 8.80
N THR A 107 5.67 1.94 9.31
CA THR A 107 4.50 1.48 10.09
C THR A 107 3.51 0.70 9.25
N LEU A 108 3.44 0.93 7.93
CA LEU A 108 2.66 0.12 7.01
C LEU A 108 3.13 -1.35 7.07
N TYR A 109 4.44 -1.58 6.92
CA TYR A 109 5.03 -2.92 6.99
C TYR A 109 4.78 -3.57 8.35
N TYR A 110 5.10 -2.83 9.43
CA TYR A 110 4.91 -3.31 10.80
C TYR A 110 3.46 -3.75 11.08
N ARG A 111 2.48 -2.95 10.67
CA ARG A 111 1.06 -3.25 10.86
C ARG A 111 0.59 -4.49 10.12
N ILE A 112 1.15 -4.78 8.96
CA ILE A 112 0.82 -5.98 8.18
C ILE A 112 1.49 -7.21 8.79
N ALA A 113 2.71 -7.07 9.30
CA ALA A 113 3.49 -8.18 9.87
C ALA A 113 2.98 -8.63 11.24
N LYS A 114 2.49 -7.70 12.07
CA LYS A 114 2.09 -8.00 13.46
C LYS A 114 0.74 -8.72 13.55
N SER A 115 0.48 -9.33 14.69
CA SER A 115 -0.84 -9.82 15.14
C SER A 115 -1.44 -8.90 16.21
N GLY A 116 -2.73 -9.08 16.51
CA GLY A 116 -3.43 -8.37 17.58
C GLY A 116 -3.67 -6.88 17.31
N PRO A 117 -3.89 -6.06 18.36
CA PRO A 117 -4.29 -4.65 18.22
C PRO A 117 -3.34 -3.85 17.34
N GLY A 118 -3.91 -3.05 16.45
CA GLY A 118 -3.14 -2.23 15.50
C GLY A 118 -2.69 -2.96 14.23
N ARG A 119 -3.01 -4.25 14.08
CA ARG A 119 -2.82 -4.99 12.84
C ARG A 119 -3.65 -4.38 11.69
N MET A 120 -3.14 -4.45 10.48
CA MET A 120 -3.84 -4.14 9.23
C MET A 120 -3.70 -5.31 8.22
N PRO A 121 -4.73 -5.59 7.41
CA PRO A 121 -6.11 -5.10 7.52
C PRO A 121 -6.79 -5.49 8.83
N GLN A 122 -7.70 -4.65 9.33
CA GLN A 122 -8.47 -4.94 10.56
C GLN A 122 -9.53 -6.02 10.35
N LEU A 123 -10.01 -6.15 9.12
CA LEU A 123 -11.07 -7.08 8.73
C LEU A 123 -10.58 -8.01 7.62
N GLY A 124 -11.13 -9.23 7.60
CA GLY A 124 -10.89 -10.19 6.53
C GLY A 124 -9.49 -10.83 6.50
N SER A 125 -8.70 -10.66 7.57
CA SER A 125 -7.34 -11.19 7.63
C SER A 125 -7.03 -11.69 9.05
N SER A 126 -6.98 -12.99 9.23
CA SER A 126 -6.51 -13.64 10.47
C SER A 126 -5.07 -14.14 10.36
N THR A 127 -4.57 -14.32 9.15
CA THR A 127 -3.25 -14.87 8.86
C THR A 127 -2.40 -13.83 8.12
N THR A 128 -1.11 -13.82 8.41
CA THR A 128 -0.16 -12.96 7.72
C THR A 128 0.17 -13.53 6.34
N ASP A 129 0.03 -12.72 5.30
CA ASP A 129 0.50 -13.03 3.95
C ASP A 129 2.02 -12.83 3.88
N VAL A 130 2.78 -13.90 4.09
CA VAL A 130 4.26 -13.86 4.12
C VAL A 130 4.82 -13.43 2.78
N THR A 131 4.21 -13.86 1.66
CA THR A 131 4.66 -13.50 0.32
C THR A 131 4.40 -12.01 0.03
N GLY A 132 3.25 -11.52 0.43
CA GLY A 132 2.93 -10.07 0.35
C GLY A 132 3.85 -9.23 1.23
N LEU A 133 4.22 -9.72 2.43
CA LEU A 133 5.21 -9.05 3.28
C LEU A 133 6.57 -8.97 2.60
N GLN A 134 7.07 -10.06 2.01
CA GLN A 134 8.34 -10.04 1.29
C GLN A 134 8.30 -9.05 0.12
N LEU A 135 7.22 -9.06 -0.66
CA LEU A 135 7.02 -8.11 -1.75
C LEU A 135 7.11 -6.64 -1.26
N LEU A 136 6.43 -6.33 -0.16
CA LEU A 136 6.43 -4.96 0.38
C LEU A 136 7.78 -4.59 1.00
N TRP A 137 8.48 -5.53 1.63
CA TRP A 137 9.85 -5.32 2.09
C TRP A 137 10.75 -4.92 0.94
N ASP A 138 10.78 -5.72 -0.12
CA ASP A 138 11.61 -5.49 -1.30
C ASP A 138 11.26 -4.15 -1.97
N TRP A 139 9.96 -3.84 -2.07
CA TRP A 139 9.49 -2.59 -2.64
C TRP A 139 9.90 -1.35 -1.84
N ILE A 140 9.84 -1.42 -0.51
CA ILE A 140 10.25 -0.31 0.37
C ILE A 140 11.78 -0.17 0.33
N ALA A 141 12.51 -1.28 0.43
CA ALA A 141 13.97 -1.30 0.41
C ALA A 141 14.55 -0.77 -0.90
N ALA A 142 13.85 -0.99 -2.03
CA ALA A 142 14.28 -0.49 -3.35
C ALA A 142 14.09 1.02 -3.53
N LYS A 143 13.37 1.71 -2.62
CA LYS A 143 13.21 3.16 -2.69
C LYS A 143 14.50 3.88 -2.25
N PRO A 144 14.80 5.07 -2.82
CA PRO A 144 15.95 5.85 -2.37
C PRO A 144 15.90 6.07 -0.85
N PHE A 145 16.96 5.72 -0.15
CA PHE A 145 17.05 5.88 1.30
C PHE A 145 17.04 7.37 1.67
N THR A 146 16.13 7.74 2.55
CA THR A 146 16.10 9.08 3.17
C THR A 146 16.57 8.91 4.63
N PRO A 147 17.78 9.39 4.97
CA PRO A 147 18.28 9.29 6.34
C PRO A 147 17.35 10.05 7.30
N PRO A 148 17.23 9.61 8.56
CA PRO A 148 16.55 10.37 9.59
C PRO A 148 17.17 11.77 9.67
N THR A 149 16.32 12.77 9.86
CA THR A 149 16.82 14.11 10.23
C THR A 149 17.39 13.97 11.65
N GLU A 150 18.69 14.12 11.80
CA GLU A 150 19.33 14.19 13.11
C GLU A 150 18.58 15.23 13.97
N PRO A 151 18.15 14.90 15.19
CA PRO A 151 17.65 15.92 16.09
C PRO A 151 18.77 16.96 16.24
N SER A 152 18.50 18.19 15.87
CA SER A 152 19.44 19.28 16.18
C SER A 152 19.64 19.24 17.69
N VAL A 153 20.83 18.89 18.13
CA VAL A 153 21.24 19.02 19.54
C VAL A 153 21.14 20.51 19.81
N ALA A 154 20.03 20.92 20.42
CA ALA A 154 19.97 22.25 20.99
C ALA A 154 21.13 22.30 21.99
N THR A 155 22.18 23.02 21.66
CA THR A 155 23.22 23.38 22.62
C THR A 155 22.50 24.03 23.78
N LEU A 156 22.41 23.29 24.90
CA LEU A 156 22.03 23.87 26.17
C LEU A 156 23.12 24.90 26.40
N GLY A 157 22.78 26.19 26.18
CA GLY A 157 23.67 27.30 26.48
C GLY A 157 24.02 27.26 27.96
N ASP A 158 25.29 27.45 28.21
CA ASP A 158 25.87 27.68 29.54
C ASP A 158 25.18 28.83 30.26
#